data_07ee637030ef13f3de58c5248e273ca0
#
_entry.id   07ee637030ef13f3de58c5248e273ca0
#
_cell.length_a   1.000
_cell.length_b   1.000
_cell.length_c   1.000
_cell.angle_alpha   90.00
_cell.angle_beta   90.00
_cell.angle_gamma   90.00
#
_symmetry.space_group_name_H-M   'P 1'
#
loop_
_entity.id
_entity.type
_entity.pdbx_description
1 polymer ?
#
loop_
_entity_poly.entity_id
_entity_poly.type
_entity_poly.pdbx_seq_one_letter_code
_entity_poly.pdbx_strand_id
1 'polypeptide(L)'
;MELRDGIEGTKSGTSTAGYVTALTLEFSPYKATTIFISNADDTSSLKYKVVAYALMAGTLTTDYVAEQTLAQGADTAEINITETPYAKVDIQVIDGDGNADYVIEYTQERLQR
;
A
#
# COMPACT_ATOMS: atom_id res chain seq x y z
N MET A 1 -4.74 30.32 -6.56
CA MET A 1 -4.72 29.36 -5.46
C MET A 1 -4.98 27.96 -5.98
N GLU A 2 -4.15 27.06 -5.62
CA GLU A 2 -4.34 25.66 -5.99
C GLU A 2 -5.31 24.99 -5.04
N LEU A 3 -6.27 24.29 -5.59
CA LEU A 3 -7.20 23.52 -4.80
C LEU A 3 -6.79 22.06 -4.81
N ARG A 4 -6.73 21.48 -3.64
CA ARG A 4 -6.39 20.10 -3.46
C ARG A 4 -7.62 19.37 -2.96
N ASP A 5 -8.00 18.35 -3.69
CA ASP A 5 -9.12 17.51 -3.33
C ASP A 5 -8.61 16.08 -3.24
N GLY A 6 -8.70 15.52 -2.07
CA GLY A 6 -8.20 14.18 -1.87
C GLY A 6 -8.50 13.66 -0.49
N ILE A 7 -7.97 12.49 -0.22
CA ILE A 7 -8.10 11.85 1.07
C ILE A 7 -6.72 11.44 1.58
N GLU A 8 -6.63 11.28 2.88
CA GLU A 8 -5.45 10.70 3.51
C GLU A 8 -5.90 9.77 4.62
N GLY A 9 -5.06 8.84 4.97
CA GLY A 9 -5.40 7.89 6.00
C GLY A 9 -4.21 7.13 6.50
N THR A 10 -4.48 6.33 7.54
CA THR A 10 -3.47 5.49 8.14
C THR A 10 -4.09 4.14 8.46
N LYS A 11 -3.28 3.09 8.39
CA LYS A 11 -3.68 1.72 8.70
C LYS A 11 -2.52 1.03 9.39
N SER A 12 -2.80 0.37 10.50
CA SER A 12 -1.78 -0.39 11.21
C SER A 12 -2.30 -1.79 11.52
N GLY A 13 -1.37 -2.70 11.77
CA GLY A 13 -1.69 -4.08 12.08
C GLY A 13 -0.44 -4.89 12.31
N THR A 14 -0.61 -6.20 12.35
CA THR A 14 0.48 -7.15 12.55
C THR A 14 0.43 -8.19 11.45
N SER A 15 1.57 -8.50 10.87
CA SER A 15 1.66 -9.51 9.82
C SER A 15 1.39 -10.91 10.35
N THR A 16 1.08 -11.81 9.43
CA THR A 16 0.84 -13.22 9.73
C THR A 16 1.66 -14.08 8.77
N ALA A 17 1.63 -15.40 8.99
CA ALA A 17 2.40 -16.35 8.18
C ALA A 17 1.94 -16.39 6.72
N GLY A 18 0.70 -16.01 6.43
CA GLY A 18 0.21 -15.92 5.06
C GLY A 18 -0.04 -14.47 4.67
N TYR A 19 -0.11 -14.20 3.37
CA TYR A 19 -0.44 -12.86 2.91
C TYR A 19 -1.84 -12.46 3.34
N VAL A 20 -1.97 -11.24 3.86
CA VAL A 20 -3.26 -10.62 4.14
C VAL A 20 -3.30 -9.26 3.47
N THR A 21 -4.48 -8.84 3.05
CA THR A 21 -4.68 -7.50 2.51
C THR A 21 -4.78 -6.54 3.67
N ALA A 22 -3.78 -5.67 3.80
CA ALA A 22 -3.77 -4.66 4.85
C ALA A 22 -4.62 -3.45 4.48
N LEU A 23 -4.65 -3.10 3.19
CA LEU A 23 -5.33 -1.89 2.73
C LEU A 23 -5.67 -2.05 1.25
N THR A 24 -6.85 -1.59 0.87
CA THR A 24 -7.28 -1.51 -0.53
C THR A 24 -7.53 -0.05 -0.87
N LEU A 25 -6.93 0.42 -1.97
CA LEU A 25 -7.11 1.78 -2.45
C LEU A 25 -7.71 1.76 -3.84
N GLU A 26 -8.80 2.52 -4.03
CA GLU A 26 -9.47 2.68 -5.31
C GLU A 26 -8.97 3.95 -5.98
N PHE A 27 -8.89 3.95 -7.30
CA PHE A 27 -8.29 5.07 -8.03
C PHE A 27 -9.28 6.02 -8.68
N SER A 28 -10.54 5.62 -8.84
CA SER A 28 -11.53 6.57 -9.35
C SER A 28 -12.14 7.34 -8.20
N PRO A 29 -12.08 8.67 -8.18
CA PRO A 29 -11.61 9.58 -9.22
C PRO A 29 -10.16 10.08 -9.04
N TYR A 30 -9.35 9.38 -8.27
CA TYR A 30 -8.03 9.87 -7.87
C TYR A 30 -7.00 9.67 -8.97
N LYS A 31 -6.08 10.64 -9.11
CA LYS A 31 -5.04 10.64 -10.14
C LYS A 31 -3.67 10.27 -9.61
N ALA A 32 -3.42 10.56 -8.33
CA ALA A 32 -2.12 10.31 -7.73
C ALA A 32 -2.30 9.74 -6.35
N THR A 33 -1.54 8.72 -6.06
CA THR A 33 -1.55 8.05 -4.76
C THR A 33 -0.13 7.88 -4.28
N THR A 34 0.13 8.28 -3.04
CA THR A 34 1.42 8.05 -2.38
C THR A 34 1.16 7.21 -1.14
N ILE A 35 1.94 6.15 -0.99
CA ILE A 35 1.81 5.21 0.11
C ILE A 35 3.17 5.06 0.78
N PHE A 36 3.20 5.23 2.10
CA PHE A 36 4.35 4.87 2.91
C PHE A 36 3.98 3.63 3.71
N ILE A 37 4.81 2.59 3.63
CA ILE A 37 4.66 1.41 4.46
C ILE A 37 5.91 1.25 5.30
N SER A 38 5.73 1.13 6.62
CA SER A 38 6.82 1.05 7.58
C SER A 38 6.70 -0.21 8.41
N ASN A 39 7.83 -0.87 8.63
CA ASN A 39 7.92 -1.94 9.60
C ASN A 39 8.17 -1.32 10.96
N ALA A 40 7.15 -1.32 11.82
CA ALA A 40 7.22 -0.72 13.14
C ALA A 40 7.74 -1.68 14.21
N ASP A 41 8.16 -2.88 13.81
CA ASP A 41 8.64 -3.89 14.75
C ASP A 41 10.14 -3.78 14.94
N ASP A 42 10.61 -4.04 16.16
CA ASP A 42 12.03 -3.93 16.50
C ASP A 42 12.79 -5.25 16.35
N THR A 43 12.09 -6.36 16.13
CA THR A 43 12.71 -7.68 16.17
C THR A 43 12.49 -8.51 14.91
N SER A 44 11.48 -8.20 14.11
CA SER A 44 11.12 -9.02 12.95
C SER A 44 11.06 -8.20 11.68
N SER A 45 11.46 -8.80 10.58
CA SER A 45 11.31 -8.19 9.25
C SER A 45 9.89 -8.41 8.74
N LEU A 46 9.48 -7.55 7.81
CA LEU A 46 8.16 -7.55 7.19
C LEU A 46 8.33 -7.65 5.69
N LYS A 47 7.50 -8.44 5.03
CA LYS A 47 7.44 -8.44 3.57
C LYS A 47 6.12 -7.85 3.11
N TYR A 48 6.14 -7.17 1.98
CA TYR A 48 4.94 -6.60 1.39
C TYR A 48 5.00 -6.69 -0.13
N LYS A 49 3.82 -6.60 -0.73
CA LYS A 49 3.70 -6.40 -2.18
C LYS A 49 2.47 -5.56 -2.45
N VAL A 50 2.39 -4.99 -3.64
CA VAL A 50 1.23 -4.22 -4.09
C VAL A 50 0.66 -4.90 -5.31
N VAL A 51 -0.59 -5.34 -5.20
CA VAL A 51 -1.29 -6.11 -6.23
C VAL A 51 -2.31 -5.20 -6.91
N ALA A 52 -2.24 -5.11 -8.23
CA ALA A 52 -3.10 -4.21 -9.01
C ALA A 52 -4.18 -4.98 -9.75
N TYR A 53 -5.37 -4.40 -9.79
CA TYR A 53 -6.55 -4.95 -10.45
C TYR A 53 -6.99 -4.03 -11.58
N ALA A 54 -7.26 -4.59 -12.75
CA ALA A 54 -7.81 -3.81 -13.85
C ALA A 54 -9.27 -3.45 -13.63
N LEU A 55 -10.03 -4.33 -12.97
CA LEU A 55 -11.46 -4.15 -12.72
C LEU A 55 -11.75 -4.18 -11.22
N MET A 56 -12.74 -3.38 -10.78
CA MET A 56 -13.12 -3.34 -9.37
C MET A 56 -13.55 -4.72 -8.85
N ALA A 57 -14.29 -5.47 -9.63
CA ALA A 57 -14.76 -6.80 -9.26
C ALA A 57 -13.99 -7.91 -9.97
N GLY A 58 -12.82 -7.58 -10.51
CA GLY A 58 -12.01 -8.54 -11.24
C GLY A 58 -11.23 -9.47 -10.32
N THR A 59 -10.76 -10.57 -10.91
CA THR A 59 -9.93 -11.54 -10.19
C THR A 59 -8.54 -11.66 -10.79
N LEU A 60 -8.31 -11.04 -11.95
CA LEU A 60 -6.99 -11.05 -12.58
C LEU A 60 -6.17 -9.89 -12.05
N THR A 61 -4.96 -10.20 -11.64
CA THR A 61 -4.08 -9.22 -10.98
C THR A 61 -2.68 -9.28 -11.54
N THR A 62 -1.94 -8.22 -11.29
CA THR A 62 -0.50 -8.20 -11.52
C THR A 62 0.16 -7.51 -10.32
N ASP A 63 1.40 -7.85 -10.06
CA ASP A 63 2.14 -7.17 -9.00
C ASP A 63 2.61 -5.82 -9.53
N TYR A 64 2.04 -4.73 -9.01
CA TYR A 64 2.54 -3.38 -9.29
C TYR A 64 3.90 -3.19 -8.63
N VAL A 65 4.04 -3.69 -7.41
CA VAL A 65 5.32 -3.79 -6.71
C VAL A 65 5.47 -5.25 -6.29
N ALA A 66 6.51 -5.91 -6.78
CA ALA A 66 6.82 -7.29 -6.40
C ALA A 66 7.22 -7.34 -4.93
N GLU A 67 7.19 -8.53 -4.33
CA GLU A 67 7.51 -8.70 -2.92
C GLU A 67 8.83 -8.05 -2.55
N GLN A 68 8.80 -7.24 -1.50
CA GLN A 68 9.95 -6.53 -0.95
C GLN A 68 10.02 -6.81 0.55
N THR A 69 11.20 -6.67 1.13
CA THR A 69 11.40 -6.86 2.56
C THR A 69 11.77 -5.54 3.21
N LEU A 70 11.09 -5.24 4.33
CA LEU A 70 11.42 -4.12 5.18
C LEU A 70 12.12 -4.67 6.42
N ALA A 71 13.30 -4.17 6.70
CA ALA A 71 14.05 -4.58 7.87
C ALA A 71 13.35 -4.08 9.14
N GLN A 72 13.62 -4.75 10.25
CA GLN A 72 13.16 -4.30 11.56
C GLN A 72 13.69 -2.90 11.87
N GLY A 73 13.03 -2.20 12.79
CA GLY A 73 13.49 -0.90 13.24
C GLY A 73 13.07 0.26 12.36
N ALA A 74 11.82 0.28 11.95
CA ALA A 74 11.19 1.41 11.24
C ALA A 74 11.68 1.61 9.80
N ASP A 75 12.16 0.56 9.14
CA ASP A 75 12.44 0.63 7.72
C ASP A 75 11.15 0.95 6.96
N THR A 76 11.21 1.92 6.05
CA THR A 76 10.02 2.45 5.39
C THR A 76 10.22 2.50 3.89
N ALA A 77 9.19 2.08 3.14
CA ALA A 77 9.17 2.19 1.69
C ALA A 77 8.16 3.25 1.26
N GLU A 78 8.48 3.93 0.18
CA GLU A 78 7.58 4.89 -0.45
C GLU A 78 7.14 4.34 -1.80
N ILE A 79 5.83 4.36 -2.05
CA ILE A 79 5.25 3.87 -3.29
C ILE A 79 4.42 5.00 -3.88
N ASN A 80 4.74 5.40 -5.10
CA ASN A 80 4.01 6.44 -5.81
C ASN A 80 3.32 5.84 -7.02
N ILE A 81 2.02 6.04 -7.11
CA ILE A 81 1.21 5.54 -8.21
C ILE A 81 0.55 6.73 -8.87
N THR A 82 0.97 7.04 -10.10
CA THR A 82 0.43 8.14 -10.90
C THR A 82 -0.01 7.58 -12.24
N GLU A 83 -1.01 8.20 -12.84
CA GLU A 83 -1.45 7.86 -14.19
C GLU A 83 -1.69 6.36 -14.37
N THR A 84 -2.31 5.73 -13.40
CA THR A 84 -2.53 4.29 -13.45
C THR A 84 -3.82 3.95 -14.18
N PRO A 85 -3.82 2.92 -15.03
CA PRO A 85 -5.05 2.39 -15.60
C PRO A 85 -5.79 1.42 -14.66
N TYR A 86 -5.26 1.18 -13.49
CA TYR A 86 -5.85 0.19 -12.59
C TYR A 86 -7.07 0.75 -11.86
N ALA A 87 -8.04 -0.13 -11.56
CA ALA A 87 -9.22 0.25 -10.80
C ALA A 87 -8.89 0.36 -9.31
N LYS A 88 -8.05 -0.53 -8.81
CA LYS A 88 -7.67 -0.56 -7.40
C LYS A 88 -6.36 -1.30 -7.21
N VAL A 89 -5.73 -1.09 -6.05
CA VAL A 89 -4.60 -1.90 -5.60
C VAL A 89 -4.86 -2.40 -4.18
N ASP A 90 -4.32 -3.57 -3.88
CA ASP A 90 -4.26 -4.12 -2.53
C ASP A 90 -2.82 -4.05 -2.06
N ILE A 91 -2.60 -3.51 -0.87
CA ILE A 91 -1.31 -3.60 -0.19
C ILE A 91 -1.39 -4.86 0.67
N GLN A 92 -0.57 -5.85 0.34
CA GLN A 92 -0.55 -7.13 1.05
C GLN A 92 0.73 -7.27 1.83
N VAL A 93 0.61 -7.82 3.03
CA VAL A 93 1.74 -7.99 3.94
C VAL A 93 1.82 -9.44 4.41
N ILE A 94 3.03 -9.88 4.73
CA ILE A 94 3.30 -11.21 5.22
C ILE A 94 4.53 -11.15 6.14
N ASP A 95 4.65 -12.11 7.05
CA ASP A 95 5.83 -12.22 7.90
C ASP A 95 7.11 -12.31 7.07
N GLY A 96 8.15 -11.62 7.52
CA GLY A 96 9.50 -11.88 7.06
C GLY A 96 10.07 -13.05 7.85
N ASP A 97 10.73 -12.75 8.97
CA ASP A 97 11.27 -13.77 9.86
C ASP A 97 10.43 -13.96 11.12
N GLY A 98 9.29 -13.32 11.20
CA GLY A 98 8.34 -13.45 12.30
C GLY A 98 7.23 -12.43 12.14
N ASN A 99 6.27 -12.43 13.06
CA ASN A 99 5.21 -11.43 13.05
C ASN A 99 5.82 -10.05 13.23
N ALA A 100 5.39 -9.09 12.44
CA ALA A 100 5.88 -7.72 12.49
C ALA A 100 4.72 -6.74 12.48
N ASP A 101 4.77 -5.77 13.38
CA ASP A 101 3.80 -4.68 13.37
C ASP A 101 4.14 -3.72 12.23
N TYR A 102 3.10 -3.24 11.53
CA TYR A 102 3.28 -2.33 10.41
C TYR A 102 2.39 -1.12 10.54
N VAL A 103 2.80 -0.04 9.89
CA VAL A 103 2.01 1.18 9.74
C VAL A 103 2.04 1.57 8.29
N ILE A 104 0.87 1.86 7.73
CA ILE A 104 0.71 2.35 6.36
C ILE A 104 0.07 3.72 6.43
N GLU A 105 0.68 4.70 5.77
CA GLU A 105 0.10 6.04 5.62
C GLU A 105 -0.05 6.31 4.14
N TYR A 106 -1.14 6.97 3.75
CA TYR A 106 -1.37 7.22 2.33
C TYR A 106 -2.11 8.51 2.10
N THR A 107 -1.90 9.05 0.90
CA THR A 107 -2.69 10.16 0.38
C THR A 107 -3.13 9.83 -1.04
N GLN A 108 -4.32 10.27 -1.40
CA GLN A 108 -4.81 10.20 -2.77
C GLN A 108 -5.33 11.57 -3.16
N GLU A 109 -4.94 12.03 -4.33
CA GLU A 109 -5.32 13.34 -4.82
C GLU A 109 -6.07 13.23 -6.13
N ARG A 110 -6.99 14.15 -6.33
CA ARG A 110 -7.73 14.31 -7.55
C ARG A 110 -7.46 15.72 -8.07
N LEU A 111 -7.09 15.82 -9.35
CA LEU A 111 -6.84 17.12 -9.93
C LEU A 111 -8.15 17.90 -10.05
N GLN A 112 -8.11 19.14 -9.63
CA GLN A 112 -9.22 20.09 -9.75
C GLN A 112 -9.01 20.96 -10.97
N ARG A 113 -10.10 21.24 -11.66
CA ARG A 113 -10.05 22.10 -12.84
C ARG A 113 -10.98 23.28 -12.67
#